data_ddd56798b447c536ce8cb7e7fd5e4571
#
_entry.id   ddd56798b447c536ce8cb7e7fd5e4571
#
_cell.length_a   1.000
_cell.length_b   1.000
_cell.length_c   1.000
_cell.angle_alpha   90.00
_cell.angle_beta   90.00
_cell.angle_gamma   90.00
#
_symmetry.space_group_name_H-M   'P 1'
#
loop_
_entity.id
_entity.type
_entity.pdbx_description
1 polymer ?
#
loop_
_entity_poly.entity_id
_entity_poly.type
_entity_poly.pdbx_seq_one_letter_code
_entity_poly.pdbx_strand_id
1 'polypeptide(L)'
;MSAGPVRAGALAGVRIGLLERPHPPGHQGALVDRLVPLLLSVGADVQVVHAERGQHRLDVAPPWDLVVLKSGSAAAVHVAAAAQAWGVRSVNPATATRMAQDKLVVALMLQDAGLPVARSWAAWLDPASQGSTALDERRLVVKAVRGSQGSGIWPVDAGGLGELRTRLPAGPYLVMEQVEHHGDDLKVYAAGDWLTAIKRPFPARTLTAKLGHPAALPSEVAEATRRAGALLGLTCFGADFVRGADGWALVDVNAFPGYKGAAGAPEALVAEIVRNRP
;
A
#
# COMPACT_ATOMS: atom_id res chain seq x y z
N MET A 1 8.16 -17.13 -7.07
CA MET A 1 8.99 -17.22 -8.30
C MET A 1 10.09 -16.19 -8.19
N SER A 2 11.34 -16.52 -8.50
CA SER A 2 12.45 -15.58 -8.49
C SER A 2 12.28 -14.58 -9.65
N ALA A 3 12.43 -13.28 -9.39
CA ALA A 3 12.57 -12.32 -10.46
C ALA A 3 13.85 -12.68 -11.24
N GLY A 4 13.74 -12.92 -12.54
CA GLY A 4 14.92 -13.19 -13.37
C GLY A 4 15.88 -12.01 -13.36
N PRO A 5 17.18 -12.24 -13.62
CA PRO A 5 18.17 -11.18 -13.62
C PRO A 5 17.84 -10.12 -14.69
N VAL A 6 17.78 -8.86 -14.26
CA VAL A 6 17.62 -7.73 -15.18
C VAL A 6 18.95 -7.51 -15.90
N ARG A 7 18.93 -7.33 -17.22
CA ARG A 7 20.14 -7.11 -18.02
C ARG A 7 20.81 -5.77 -17.67
N ALA A 8 22.14 -5.76 -17.60
CA ALA A 8 22.89 -4.52 -17.53
C ALA A 8 22.51 -3.61 -18.71
N GLY A 9 22.36 -2.31 -18.46
CA GLY A 9 21.97 -1.34 -19.47
C GLY A 9 20.49 -1.33 -19.84
N ALA A 10 19.63 -2.11 -19.17
CA ALA A 10 18.18 -2.15 -19.46
C ALA A 10 17.46 -0.79 -19.30
N LEU A 11 18.06 0.14 -18.54
CA LEU A 11 17.60 1.52 -18.34
C LEU A 11 18.67 2.56 -18.79
N ALA A 12 19.57 2.19 -19.72
CA ALA A 12 20.59 3.11 -20.18
C ALA A 12 19.98 4.39 -20.74
N GLY A 13 20.39 5.54 -20.16
CA GLY A 13 19.90 6.86 -20.54
C GLY A 13 18.51 7.23 -20.02
N VAL A 14 17.85 6.36 -19.25
CA VAL A 14 16.55 6.65 -18.65
C VAL A 14 16.73 7.45 -17.36
N ARG A 15 16.15 8.64 -17.30
CA ARG A 15 16.12 9.51 -16.11
C ARG A 15 14.92 9.17 -15.25
N ILE A 16 15.16 8.79 -14.01
CA ILE A 16 14.12 8.38 -13.06
C ILE A 16 13.97 9.41 -11.94
N GLY A 17 12.76 9.96 -11.77
CA GLY A 17 12.36 10.69 -10.58
C GLY A 17 11.82 9.73 -9.53
N LEU A 18 12.60 9.40 -8.50
CA LEU A 18 12.16 8.55 -7.41
C LEU A 18 11.58 9.40 -6.29
N LEU A 19 10.25 9.43 -6.19
CA LEU A 19 9.53 10.23 -5.20
C LEU A 19 9.47 9.44 -3.88
N GLU A 20 10.26 9.88 -2.90
CA GLU A 20 10.37 9.27 -1.58
C GLU A 20 10.06 10.28 -0.48
N ARG A 21 9.49 9.80 0.61
CA ARG A 21 9.27 10.62 1.81
C ARG A 21 10.61 10.88 2.51
N PRO A 22 10.86 12.12 3.01
CA PRO A 22 12.05 12.37 3.82
C PRO A 22 12.09 11.43 5.04
N HIS A 23 13.22 10.80 5.28
CA HIS A 23 13.46 10.02 6.48
C HIS A 23 14.14 10.85 7.56
N PRO A 24 13.90 10.56 8.85
CA PRO A 24 14.69 11.13 9.94
C PRO A 24 16.17 10.80 9.78
N PRO A 25 17.08 11.67 10.27
CA PRO A 25 18.52 11.36 10.31
C PRO A 25 18.79 10.01 10.99
N GLY A 26 19.66 9.20 10.42
CA GLY A 26 20.02 7.88 10.97
C GLY A 26 19.04 6.75 10.66
N HIS A 27 17.99 6.99 9.89
CA HIS A 27 17.10 5.92 9.42
C HIS A 27 17.84 5.02 8.43
N GLN A 28 18.21 3.82 8.90
CA GLN A 28 18.91 2.81 8.09
C GLN A 28 17.93 1.77 7.55
N GLY A 29 18.29 1.15 6.41
CA GLY A 29 17.56 0.02 5.85
C GLY A 29 16.26 0.41 5.13
N ALA A 30 16.14 1.65 4.68
CA ALA A 30 15.07 2.03 3.77
C ALA A 30 15.16 1.21 2.46
N LEU A 31 14.01 0.88 1.90
CA LEU A 31 13.96 0.18 0.59
C LEU A 31 14.79 0.93 -0.47
N VAL A 32 14.73 2.25 -0.45
CA VAL A 32 15.42 3.14 -1.40
C VAL A 32 16.93 2.96 -1.36
N ASP A 33 17.52 2.71 -0.18
CA ASP A 33 18.97 2.48 -0.01
C ASP A 33 19.46 1.25 -0.80
N ARG A 34 18.60 0.29 -1.06
CA ARG A 34 18.88 -0.90 -1.87
C ARG A 34 18.40 -0.75 -3.31
N LEU A 35 17.32 -0.05 -3.53
CA LEU A 35 16.73 0.12 -4.86
C LEU A 35 17.56 1.03 -5.75
N VAL A 36 18.06 2.17 -5.23
CA VAL A 36 18.84 3.13 -6.01
C VAL A 36 20.13 2.51 -6.59
N PRO A 37 20.99 1.82 -5.82
CA PRO A 37 22.18 1.17 -6.37
C PRO A 37 21.85 0.17 -7.49
N LEU A 38 20.74 -0.58 -7.36
CA LEU A 38 20.31 -1.52 -8.40
C LEU A 38 19.83 -0.82 -9.66
N LEU A 39 19.10 0.29 -9.55
CA LEU A 39 18.67 1.09 -10.70
C LEU A 39 19.90 1.69 -11.44
N LEU A 40 20.87 2.20 -10.69
CA LEU A 40 22.14 2.69 -11.26
C LEU A 40 22.91 1.57 -11.96
N SER A 41 22.95 0.36 -11.39
CA SER A 41 23.65 -0.79 -11.99
C SER A 41 23.07 -1.26 -13.32
N VAL A 42 21.79 -0.98 -13.58
CA VAL A 42 21.12 -1.27 -14.86
C VAL A 42 21.11 -0.06 -15.81
N GLY A 43 21.84 1.00 -15.48
CA GLY A 43 22.11 2.15 -16.35
C GLY A 43 21.16 3.34 -16.21
N ALA A 44 20.25 3.35 -15.22
CA ALA A 44 19.39 4.50 -14.98
C ALA A 44 20.16 5.69 -14.40
N ASP A 45 19.71 6.91 -14.74
CA ASP A 45 20.03 8.12 -13.98
C ASP A 45 18.92 8.36 -12.95
N VAL A 46 19.24 8.33 -11.66
CA VAL A 46 18.24 8.35 -10.58
C VAL A 46 18.34 9.61 -9.73
N GLN A 47 17.29 10.41 -9.76
CA GLN A 47 17.12 11.54 -8.86
C GLN A 47 16.13 11.15 -7.75
N VAL A 48 16.58 11.09 -6.49
CA VAL A 48 15.69 10.96 -5.33
C VAL A 48 15.09 12.31 -5.01
N VAL A 49 13.75 12.38 -5.00
CA VAL A 49 13.00 13.62 -4.84
C VAL A 49 12.11 13.54 -3.61
N HIS A 50 12.24 14.50 -2.73
CA HIS A 50 11.36 14.69 -1.58
C HIS A 50 10.33 15.78 -1.91
N ALA A 51 9.16 15.37 -2.36
CA ALA A 51 8.13 16.28 -2.82
C ALA A 51 7.63 17.27 -1.76
N GLU A 52 7.83 16.94 -0.47
CA GLU A 52 7.51 17.80 0.66
C GLU A 52 8.54 18.91 0.90
N ARG A 53 9.65 18.89 0.14
CA ARG A 53 10.74 19.87 0.26
C ARG A 53 10.87 20.64 -1.04
N GLY A 54 10.73 21.96 -0.94
CA GLY A 54 10.90 22.85 -2.10
C GLY A 54 9.60 23.08 -2.90
N GLN A 55 9.78 23.66 -4.09
CA GLN A 55 8.71 24.03 -5.01
C GLN A 55 8.85 23.21 -6.30
N HIS A 56 7.76 22.72 -6.80
CA HIS A 56 7.70 21.96 -8.05
C HIS A 56 6.91 22.75 -9.09
N ARG A 57 7.55 23.12 -10.19
CA ARG A 57 6.87 23.81 -11.28
C ARG A 57 5.92 22.86 -12.01
N LEU A 58 4.71 23.34 -12.30
CA LEU A 58 3.69 22.56 -13.02
C LEU A 58 3.57 22.97 -14.49
N ASP A 59 4.15 24.10 -14.85
CA ASP A 59 4.10 24.71 -16.18
C ASP A 59 5.27 24.30 -17.10
N VAL A 60 6.13 23.41 -16.65
CA VAL A 60 7.21 22.81 -17.43
C VAL A 60 7.25 21.32 -17.23
N ALA A 61 7.67 20.59 -18.27
CA ALA A 61 7.89 19.16 -18.18
C ALA A 61 8.97 18.85 -17.12
N PRO A 62 8.77 17.84 -16.26
CA PRO A 62 9.82 17.41 -15.35
C PRO A 62 11.00 16.81 -16.15
N PRO A 63 12.22 16.82 -15.58
CA PRO A 63 13.41 16.33 -16.28
C PRO A 63 13.50 14.80 -16.34
N TRP A 64 12.44 14.07 -15.98
CA TRP A 64 12.40 12.62 -15.85
C TRP A 64 11.66 11.99 -17.03
N ASP A 65 12.09 10.79 -17.39
CA ASP A 65 11.45 9.95 -18.40
C ASP A 65 10.50 8.92 -17.75
N LEU A 66 10.73 8.63 -16.44
CA LEU A 66 9.91 7.75 -15.62
C LEU A 66 9.86 8.25 -14.17
N VAL A 67 8.69 8.15 -13.54
CA VAL A 67 8.52 8.38 -12.10
C VAL A 67 8.37 7.05 -11.37
N VAL A 68 9.09 6.90 -10.26
CA VAL A 68 8.87 5.83 -9.28
C VAL A 68 8.20 6.45 -8.06
N LEU A 69 6.88 6.27 -7.92
CA LEU A 69 6.08 6.88 -6.87
C LEU A 69 6.09 5.99 -5.62
N LYS A 70 7.19 6.07 -4.85
CA LYS A 70 7.35 5.32 -3.60
C LYS A 70 6.64 6.00 -2.42
N SER A 71 6.56 7.32 -2.41
CA SER A 71 5.85 8.08 -1.39
C SER A 71 4.35 8.14 -1.69
N GLY A 72 3.52 7.83 -0.68
CA GLY A 72 2.08 8.07 -0.74
C GLY A 72 1.65 9.44 -0.21
N SER A 73 2.56 10.40 0.02
CA SER A 73 2.17 11.74 0.47
C SER A 73 1.37 12.49 -0.59
N ALA A 74 0.52 13.42 -0.17
CA ALA A 74 -0.25 14.23 -1.11
C ALA A 74 0.68 15.00 -2.08
N ALA A 75 1.80 15.54 -1.58
CA ALA A 75 2.78 16.24 -2.40
C ALA A 75 3.38 15.33 -3.47
N ALA A 76 3.84 14.13 -3.11
CA ALA A 76 4.43 13.18 -4.05
C ALA A 76 3.40 12.71 -5.11
N VAL A 77 2.17 12.44 -4.68
CA VAL A 77 1.07 12.06 -5.61
C VAL A 77 0.78 13.20 -6.59
N HIS A 78 0.79 14.47 -6.13
CA HIS A 78 0.57 15.62 -7.01
C HIS A 78 1.72 15.81 -8.00
N VAL A 79 2.97 15.67 -7.56
CA VAL A 79 4.14 15.75 -8.46
C VAL A 79 4.10 14.64 -9.51
N ALA A 80 3.77 13.40 -9.11
CA ALA A 80 3.61 12.30 -10.05
C ALA A 80 2.46 12.55 -11.04
N ALA A 81 1.32 13.08 -10.58
CA ALA A 81 0.19 13.42 -11.44
C ALA A 81 0.56 14.53 -12.44
N ALA A 82 1.29 15.55 -12.01
CA ALA A 82 1.80 16.60 -12.91
C ALA A 82 2.75 16.01 -13.96
N ALA A 83 3.68 15.13 -13.57
CA ALA A 83 4.56 14.43 -14.51
C ALA A 83 3.77 13.61 -15.53
N GLN A 84 2.73 12.89 -15.10
CA GLN A 84 1.85 12.12 -15.98
C GLN A 84 1.08 13.02 -16.97
N ALA A 85 0.68 14.24 -16.58
CA ALA A 85 0.07 15.20 -17.48
C ALA A 85 1.01 15.65 -18.63
N TRP A 86 2.32 15.57 -18.40
CA TRP A 86 3.38 15.77 -19.40
C TRP A 86 3.76 14.48 -20.14
N GLY A 87 3.00 13.40 -20.00
CA GLY A 87 3.25 12.13 -20.68
C GLY A 87 4.29 11.22 -20.00
N VAL A 88 4.85 11.62 -18.85
CA VAL A 88 5.83 10.80 -18.12
C VAL A 88 5.10 9.64 -17.42
N ARG A 89 5.55 8.40 -17.66
CA ARG A 89 5.00 7.23 -16.97
C ARG A 89 5.31 7.23 -15.48
N SER A 90 4.47 6.57 -14.69
CA SER A 90 4.67 6.43 -13.24
C SER A 90 4.39 5.01 -12.76
N VAL A 91 5.24 4.50 -11.92
CA VAL A 91 5.10 3.23 -11.18
C VAL A 91 5.00 3.56 -9.66
N ASN A 92 3.83 3.37 -9.02
CA ASN A 92 2.48 3.17 -9.58
C ASN A 92 1.94 4.47 -10.21
N PRO A 93 0.84 4.40 -10.99
CA PRO A 93 0.13 5.61 -11.42
C PRO A 93 -0.33 6.45 -10.22
N ALA A 94 -0.30 7.77 -10.36
CA ALA A 94 -0.72 8.69 -9.30
C ALA A 94 -2.19 8.50 -8.90
N THR A 95 -3.07 8.24 -9.88
CA THR A 95 -4.49 7.97 -9.65
C THR A 95 -4.71 6.68 -8.86
N ALA A 96 -4.02 5.59 -9.22
CA ALA A 96 -4.06 4.31 -8.51
C ALA A 96 -3.53 4.45 -7.08
N THR A 97 -2.42 5.17 -6.89
CA THR A 97 -1.86 5.43 -5.56
C THR A 97 -2.80 6.25 -4.70
N ARG A 98 -3.45 7.27 -5.25
CA ARG A 98 -4.45 8.09 -4.54
C ARG A 98 -5.67 7.25 -4.16
N MET A 99 -6.18 6.41 -5.06
CA MET A 99 -7.32 5.54 -4.83
C MET A 99 -7.03 4.53 -3.72
N ALA A 100 -5.84 3.92 -3.72
CA ALA A 100 -5.43 2.98 -2.69
C ALA A 100 -5.30 3.59 -1.28
N GLN A 101 -5.28 4.92 -1.15
CA GLN A 101 -5.29 5.62 0.13
C GLN A 101 -6.69 5.82 0.71
N ASP A 102 -7.73 5.63 -0.08
CA ASP A 102 -9.12 5.74 0.35
C ASP A 102 -9.66 4.35 0.68
N LYS A 103 -9.69 4.03 1.97
CA LYS A 103 -10.09 2.70 2.45
C LYS A 103 -11.55 2.36 2.15
N LEU A 104 -12.44 3.36 2.06
CA LEU A 104 -13.84 3.13 1.68
C LEU A 104 -13.94 2.73 0.21
N VAL A 105 -13.28 3.49 -0.67
CA VAL A 105 -13.27 3.19 -2.11
C VAL A 105 -12.64 1.82 -2.36
N VAL A 106 -11.50 1.53 -1.73
CA VAL A 106 -10.85 0.22 -1.84
C VAL A 106 -11.77 -0.91 -1.38
N ALA A 107 -12.38 -0.79 -0.19
CA ALA A 107 -13.28 -1.83 0.34
C ALA A 107 -14.48 -2.06 -0.58
N LEU A 108 -15.10 -0.98 -1.09
CA LEU A 108 -16.21 -1.07 -2.03
C LEU A 108 -15.81 -1.79 -3.31
N MET A 109 -14.70 -1.40 -3.95
CA MET A 109 -14.24 -2.00 -5.20
C MET A 109 -13.91 -3.48 -5.04
N LEU A 110 -13.21 -3.84 -3.94
CA LEU A 110 -12.84 -5.23 -3.66
C LEU A 110 -14.09 -6.09 -3.40
N GLN A 111 -15.07 -5.56 -2.68
CA GLN A 111 -16.33 -6.26 -2.37
C GLN A 111 -17.18 -6.44 -3.64
N ASP A 112 -17.34 -5.40 -4.46
CA ASP A 112 -18.08 -5.44 -5.73
C ASP A 112 -17.46 -6.45 -6.72
N ALA A 113 -16.13 -6.54 -6.74
CA ALA A 113 -15.42 -7.53 -7.54
C ALA A 113 -15.46 -8.97 -6.96
N GLY A 114 -16.16 -9.21 -5.85
CA GLY A 114 -16.27 -10.52 -5.20
C GLY A 114 -14.94 -11.06 -4.68
N LEU A 115 -14.03 -10.17 -4.23
CA LEU A 115 -12.83 -10.60 -3.52
C LEU A 115 -13.14 -10.98 -2.06
N PRO A 116 -12.33 -11.83 -1.43
CA PRO A 116 -12.57 -12.29 -0.06
C PRO A 116 -12.23 -11.17 0.94
N VAL A 117 -13.13 -10.21 1.11
CA VAL A 117 -13.02 -9.12 2.08
C VAL A 117 -14.00 -9.33 3.23
N ALA A 118 -13.64 -8.82 4.41
CA ALA A 118 -14.58 -8.78 5.53
C ALA A 118 -15.78 -7.89 5.17
N ARG A 119 -16.98 -8.26 5.64
CA ARG A 119 -18.18 -7.44 5.47
C ARG A 119 -17.92 -6.04 6.00
N SER A 120 -18.23 -5.04 5.19
CA SER A 120 -17.84 -3.66 5.45
C SER A 120 -18.96 -2.68 5.19
N TRP A 121 -18.93 -1.57 5.91
CA TRP A 121 -19.87 -0.47 5.81
C TRP A 121 -19.14 0.87 5.72
N ALA A 122 -19.68 1.78 4.94
CA ALA A 122 -19.38 3.18 5.04
C ALA A 122 -20.26 3.77 6.16
N ALA A 123 -19.65 4.35 7.18
CA ALA A 123 -20.39 4.95 8.28
C ALA A 123 -19.96 6.40 8.49
N TRP A 124 -20.92 7.28 8.68
CA TRP A 124 -20.67 8.62 9.21
C TRP A 124 -20.78 8.55 10.73
N LEU A 125 -19.67 8.65 11.43
CA LEU A 125 -19.64 8.70 12.89
C LEU A 125 -19.65 10.17 13.33
N ASP A 126 -20.57 10.51 14.20
CA ASP A 126 -20.73 11.85 14.77
C ASP A 126 -20.89 11.73 16.29
N PRO A 127 -20.03 12.39 17.09
CA PRO A 127 -20.16 12.39 18.55
C PRO A 127 -21.51 12.88 19.06
N ALA A 128 -22.18 13.75 18.30
CA ALA A 128 -23.50 14.29 18.67
C ALA A 128 -24.65 13.34 18.36
N SER A 129 -24.45 12.34 17.49
CA SER A 129 -25.52 11.39 17.15
C SER A 129 -25.75 10.36 18.25
N GLN A 130 -27.01 10.23 18.65
CA GLN A 130 -27.44 9.24 19.63
C GLN A 130 -28.16 8.09 18.91
N GLY A 131 -28.09 6.90 19.49
CA GLY A 131 -28.77 5.73 19.02
C GLY A 131 -27.86 4.54 18.77
N SER A 132 -28.37 3.35 19.05
CA SER A 132 -27.77 2.07 18.71
C SER A 132 -28.07 1.74 17.25
N THR A 133 -27.14 1.09 16.58
CA THR A 133 -27.30 0.58 15.22
C THR A 133 -27.15 -0.95 15.24
N ALA A 134 -27.62 -1.63 14.19
CA ALA A 134 -27.43 -3.08 14.05
C ALA A 134 -25.94 -3.50 14.03
N LEU A 135 -25.02 -2.54 13.95
CA LEU A 135 -23.57 -2.77 14.04
C LEU A 135 -23.11 -2.91 15.50
N ASP A 136 -23.84 -2.37 16.46
CA ASP A 136 -23.43 -2.39 17.88
C ASP A 136 -23.37 -3.79 18.47
N GLU A 137 -24.08 -4.77 17.90
CA GLU A 137 -24.08 -6.18 18.35
C GLU A 137 -22.87 -6.97 17.80
N ARG A 138 -22.02 -6.36 16.98
CA ARG A 138 -20.92 -7.02 16.28
C ARG A 138 -19.57 -6.60 16.84
N ARG A 139 -18.59 -7.50 16.73
CA ARG A 139 -17.18 -7.14 16.88
C ARG A 139 -16.69 -6.50 15.58
N LEU A 140 -16.17 -5.30 15.67
CA LEU A 140 -15.88 -4.46 14.53
C LEU A 140 -14.42 -4.00 14.54
N VAL A 141 -13.94 -3.58 13.38
CA VAL A 141 -12.73 -2.76 13.23
C VAL A 141 -13.14 -1.48 12.52
N VAL A 142 -13.06 -0.35 13.21
CA VAL A 142 -13.29 0.97 12.62
C VAL A 142 -11.97 1.49 12.09
N LYS A 143 -11.97 2.03 10.88
CA LYS A 143 -10.77 2.59 10.23
C LYS A 143 -11.07 3.99 9.72
N ALA A 144 -10.16 4.93 10.00
CA ALA A 144 -10.19 6.21 9.30
C ALA A 144 -10.04 5.98 7.79
N VAL A 145 -10.80 6.72 6.98
CA VAL A 145 -10.77 6.59 5.51
C VAL A 145 -9.35 6.77 4.98
N ARG A 146 -8.62 7.73 5.54
CA ARG A 146 -7.21 7.96 5.24
C ARG A 146 -6.37 7.77 6.50
N GLY A 147 -5.40 6.90 6.44
CA GLY A 147 -4.50 6.59 7.54
C GLY A 147 -3.39 5.66 7.07
N SER A 148 -2.25 5.71 7.72
CA SER A 148 -1.10 4.86 7.40
C SER A 148 -0.46 4.30 8.68
N GLN A 149 0.25 3.18 8.55
CA GLN A 149 1.05 2.57 9.62
C GLN A 149 0.26 2.18 10.88
N GLY A 150 -1.03 1.82 10.73
CA GLY A 150 -1.88 1.44 11.85
C GLY A 150 -2.48 2.62 12.64
N SER A 151 -2.18 3.86 12.26
CA SER A 151 -2.88 5.02 12.80
C SER A 151 -4.31 5.07 12.26
N GLY A 152 -5.28 5.36 13.13
CA GLY A 152 -6.68 5.43 12.73
C GLY A 152 -7.33 4.05 12.52
N ILE A 153 -6.97 3.05 13.33
CA ILE A 153 -7.60 1.73 13.38
C ILE A 153 -8.01 1.43 14.82
N TRP A 154 -9.28 1.16 15.04
CA TRP A 154 -9.85 0.89 16.35
C TRP A 154 -10.64 -0.42 16.30
N PRO A 155 -10.13 -1.50 16.96
CA PRO A 155 -10.94 -2.67 17.26
C PRO A 155 -12.04 -2.27 18.25
N VAL A 156 -13.25 -2.81 18.04
CA VAL A 156 -14.44 -2.47 18.83
C VAL A 156 -15.17 -3.75 19.17
N ASP A 157 -15.34 -4.02 20.44
CA ASP A 157 -16.18 -5.13 20.89
C ASP A 157 -17.67 -4.81 20.72
N ALA A 158 -18.52 -5.83 20.77
CA ALA A 158 -19.96 -5.66 20.72
C ALA A 158 -20.42 -4.67 21.80
N GLY A 159 -21.27 -3.70 21.43
CA GLY A 159 -21.70 -2.61 22.29
C GLY A 159 -20.77 -1.40 22.36
N GLY A 160 -19.53 -1.49 21.87
CA GLY A 160 -18.52 -0.43 22.05
C GLY A 160 -18.53 0.68 20.99
N LEU A 161 -19.28 0.54 19.90
CA LEU A 161 -19.28 1.52 18.81
C LEU A 161 -19.79 2.89 19.26
N GLY A 162 -20.79 2.92 20.14
CA GLY A 162 -21.33 4.15 20.72
C GLY A 162 -20.26 4.94 21.49
N GLU A 163 -19.49 4.26 22.36
CA GLU A 163 -18.38 4.90 23.09
C GLU A 163 -17.29 5.40 22.15
N LEU A 164 -16.87 4.57 21.19
CA LEU A 164 -15.86 4.99 20.21
C LEU A 164 -16.31 6.23 19.46
N ARG A 165 -17.58 6.32 19.05
CA ARG A 165 -18.16 7.46 18.34
C ARG A 165 -17.94 8.77 19.08
N THR A 166 -18.08 8.80 20.41
CA THR A 166 -17.88 10.03 21.20
C THR A 166 -16.43 10.51 21.23
N ARG A 167 -15.48 9.64 20.88
CA ARG A 167 -14.03 9.90 20.94
C ARG A 167 -13.44 10.23 19.59
N LEU A 168 -14.14 9.96 18.49
CA LEU A 168 -13.67 10.22 17.14
C LEU A 168 -14.19 11.56 16.61
N PRO A 169 -13.42 12.26 15.76
CA PRO A 169 -13.95 13.39 15.00
C PRO A 169 -15.15 12.99 14.15
N ALA A 170 -16.11 13.89 13.99
CA ALA A 170 -17.22 13.68 13.05
C ALA A 170 -16.68 13.49 11.63
N GLY A 171 -17.13 12.44 10.95
CA GLY A 171 -16.67 12.16 9.59
C GLY A 171 -16.95 10.74 9.08
N PRO A 172 -16.52 10.47 7.84
CA PRO A 172 -16.65 9.15 7.25
C PRO A 172 -15.60 8.17 7.79
N TYR A 173 -16.03 6.94 8.06
CA TYR A 173 -15.19 5.83 8.50
C TYR A 173 -15.54 4.56 7.72
N LEU A 174 -14.55 3.72 7.50
CA LEU A 174 -14.76 2.34 7.12
C LEU A 174 -14.98 1.52 8.39
N VAL A 175 -16.14 0.89 8.50
CA VAL A 175 -16.45 -0.05 9.56
C VAL A 175 -16.43 -1.44 8.95
N MET A 176 -15.62 -2.34 9.50
CA MET A 176 -15.47 -3.72 9.02
C MET A 176 -15.85 -4.69 10.13
N GLU A 177 -16.48 -5.81 9.78
CA GLU A 177 -16.65 -6.93 10.70
C GLU A 177 -15.25 -7.48 11.07
N GLN A 178 -15.01 -7.67 12.36
CA GLN A 178 -13.73 -8.20 12.81
C GLN A 178 -13.63 -9.67 12.42
N VAL A 179 -12.65 -10.00 11.60
CA VAL A 179 -12.31 -11.39 11.31
C VAL A 179 -11.58 -11.97 12.51
N GLU A 180 -12.13 -12.99 13.13
CA GLU A 180 -11.42 -13.73 14.17
C GLU A 180 -10.21 -14.45 13.55
N HIS A 181 -9.04 -14.24 14.13
CA HIS A 181 -7.79 -14.78 13.61
C HIS A 181 -6.88 -15.25 14.75
N HIS A 182 -5.92 -16.12 14.44
CA HIS A 182 -5.03 -16.75 15.42
C HIS A 182 -3.80 -15.90 15.80
N GLY A 183 -3.88 -14.57 15.69
CA GLY A 183 -2.81 -13.65 16.10
C GLY A 183 -1.73 -13.41 15.05
N ASP A 184 -1.88 -13.93 13.83
CA ASP A 184 -0.97 -13.70 12.71
C ASP A 184 -1.69 -13.10 11.51
N ASP A 185 -0.99 -12.29 10.72
CA ASP A 185 -1.39 -11.91 9.37
C ASP A 185 -0.43 -12.47 8.31
N LEU A 186 -0.91 -12.55 7.08
CA LEU A 186 -0.12 -12.86 5.90
C LEU A 186 -0.02 -11.59 5.05
N LYS A 187 1.15 -10.98 5.04
CA LYS A 187 1.46 -9.84 4.17
C LYS A 187 1.98 -10.34 2.85
N VAL A 188 1.24 -10.10 1.78
CA VAL A 188 1.69 -10.39 0.42
C VAL A 188 2.25 -9.11 -0.20
N TYR A 189 3.45 -9.20 -0.78
CA TYR A 189 4.04 -8.12 -1.56
C TYR A 189 4.03 -8.49 -3.04
N ALA A 190 3.74 -7.50 -3.88
CA ALA A 190 3.69 -7.63 -5.33
C ALA A 190 4.60 -6.60 -6.00
N ALA A 191 5.33 -7.04 -7.04
CA ALA A 191 6.01 -6.18 -8.01
C ALA A 191 5.84 -6.80 -9.40
N GLY A 192 4.85 -6.30 -10.15
CA GLY A 192 4.35 -6.96 -11.35
C GLY A 192 3.87 -8.37 -11.06
N ASP A 193 4.41 -9.36 -11.80
CA ASP A 193 4.08 -10.77 -11.63
C ASP A 193 4.72 -11.42 -10.40
N TRP A 194 5.76 -10.79 -9.84
CA TRP A 194 6.42 -11.31 -8.65
C TRP A 194 5.55 -11.12 -7.42
N LEU A 195 5.34 -12.22 -6.69
CA LEU A 195 4.65 -12.24 -5.41
C LEU A 195 5.50 -12.96 -4.37
N THR A 196 5.47 -12.45 -3.14
CA THR A 196 6.02 -13.13 -1.96
C THR A 196 5.14 -12.89 -0.76
N ALA A 197 5.13 -13.84 0.17
CA ALA A 197 4.35 -13.75 1.40
C ALA A 197 5.25 -13.77 2.64
N ILE A 198 4.90 -12.92 3.59
CA ILE A 198 5.53 -12.81 4.91
C ILE A 198 4.45 -13.03 5.97
N LYS A 199 4.65 -14.03 6.82
CA LYS A 199 3.83 -14.24 8.01
C LYS A 199 4.40 -13.41 9.16
N ARG A 200 3.55 -12.69 9.86
CA ARG A 200 3.96 -11.83 10.99
C ARG A 200 2.87 -11.78 12.06
N PRO A 201 3.25 -11.52 13.34
CA PRO A 201 2.26 -11.33 14.40
C PRO A 201 1.36 -10.12 14.10
N PHE A 202 0.08 -10.23 14.44
CA PHE A 202 -0.89 -9.16 14.26
C PHE A 202 -1.47 -8.72 15.62
N PRO A 203 -1.36 -7.42 15.98
CA PRO A 203 -0.70 -6.32 15.25
C PRO A 203 0.83 -6.35 15.36
N ALA A 204 1.53 -6.09 14.24
CA ALA A 204 2.99 -5.97 14.21
C ALA A 204 3.45 -4.59 14.73
N ARG A 205 3.77 -4.48 16.01
CA ARG A 205 4.09 -3.20 16.67
C ARG A 205 5.57 -2.82 16.61
N THR A 206 6.49 -3.79 16.57
CA THR A 206 7.94 -3.56 16.52
C THR A 206 8.48 -3.73 15.10
N LEU A 207 9.72 -3.24 14.86
CA LEU A 207 10.38 -3.45 13.56
C LEU A 207 10.60 -4.95 13.29
N THR A 208 11.07 -5.71 14.29
CA THR A 208 11.26 -7.16 14.18
C THR A 208 9.95 -7.87 13.84
N ALA A 209 8.85 -7.53 14.51
CA ALA A 209 7.54 -8.07 14.20
C ALA A 209 7.10 -7.73 12.75
N LYS A 210 7.42 -6.52 12.26
CA LYS A 210 7.11 -6.10 10.88
C LYS A 210 7.95 -6.80 9.82
N LEU A 211 9.14 -7.32 10.16
CA LEU A 211 9.94 -8.13 9.25
C LEU A 211 9.29 -9.50 9.02
N GLY A 212 8.73 -10.10 10.05
CA GLY A 212 8.09 -11.41 9.97
C GLY A 212 9.01 -12.51 9.47
N HIS A 213 8.41 -13.56 8.93
CA HIS A 213 9.14 -14.70 8.35
C HIS A 213 8.55 -15.03 6.97
N PRO A 214 9.38 -15.48 6.00
CA PRO A 214 8.90 -16.00 4.74
C PRO A 214 7.84 -17.09 4.96
N ALA A 215 6.78 -17.06 4.18
CA ALA A 215 5.68 -18.00 4.28
C ALA A 215 5.27 -18.54 2.90
N ALA A 216 4.68 -19.72 2.89
CA ALA A 216 4.02 -20.22 1.71
C ALA A 216 2.89 -19.27 1.32
N LEU A 217 2.75 -19.02 0.02
CA LEU A 217 1.68 -18.20 -0.54
C LEU A 217 0.58 -19.13 -1.07
N PRO A 218 -0.58 -19.23 -0.40
CA PRO A 218 -1.69 -20.02 -0.91
C PRO A 218 -2.17 -19.52 -2.27
N SER A 219 -2.62 -20.44 -3.13
CA SER A 219 -3.05 -20.11 -4.50
C SER A 219 -4.21 -19.13 -4.52
N GLU A 220 -5.19 -19.30 -3.63
CA GLU A 220 -6.33 -18.41 -3.50
C GLU A 220 -5.93 -16.99 -3.05
N VAL A 221 -4.92 -16.87 -2.17
CA VAL A 221 -4.38 -15.57 -1.72
C VAL A 221 -3.59 -14.92 -2.85
N ALA A 222 -2.79 -15.70 -3.61
CA ALA A 222 -2.07 -15.18 -4.77
C ALA A 222 -3.02 -14.65 -5.83
N GLU A 223 -4.09 -15.38 -6.12
CA GLU A 223 -5.11 -14.96 -7.10
C GLU A 223 -5.85 -13.71 -6.63
N ALA A 224 -6.31 -13.68 -5.37
CA ALA A 224 -6.95 -12.49 -4.80
C ALA A 224 -6.03 -11.28 -4.82
N THR A 225 -4.72 -11.46 -4.56
CA THR A 225 -3.73 -10.38 -4.65
C THR A 225 -3.61 -9.85 -6.07
N ARG A 226 -3.47 -10.72 -7.10
CA ARG A 226 -3.40 -10.27 -8.50
C ARG A 226 -4.65 -9.52 -8.94
N ARG A 227 -5.83 -10.04 -8.60
CA ARG A 227 -7.11 -9.40 -8.91
C ARG A 227 -7.24 -8.03 -8.25
N ALA A 228 -6.84 -7.91 -6.97
CA ALA A 228 -6.83 -6.64 -6.27
C ALA A 228 -5.88 -5.62 -6.92
N GLY A 229 -4.66 -6.03 -7.30
CA GLY A 229 -3.72 -5.18 -8.02
C GLY A 229 -4.27 -4.69 -9.35
N ALA A 230 -4.82 -5.59 -10.17
CA ALA A 230 -5.41 -5.26 -11.47
C ALA A 230 -6.59 -4.28 -11.32
N LEU A 231 -7.50 -4.55 -10.36
CA LEU A 231 -8.66 -3.71 -10.08
C LEU A 231 -8.28 -2.29 -9.66
N LEU A 232 -7.24 -2.16 -8.84
CA LEU A 232 -6.78 -0.87 -8.31
C LEU A 232 -5.73 -0.20 -9.21
N GLY A 233 -5.31 -0.83 -10.31
CA GLY A 233 -4.25 -0.32 -11.20
C GLY A 233 -2.88 -0.26 -10.55
N LEU A 234 -2.60 -1.14 -9.58
CA LEU A 234 -1.35 -1.19 -8.84
C LEU A 234 -0.48 -2.35 -9.33
N THR A 235 0.79 -2.08 -9.61
CA THR A 235 1.80 -3.12 -9.92
C THR A 235 2.80 -3.32 -8.79
N CYS A 236 3.08 -2.28 -8.00
CA CYS A 236 3.95 -2.33 -6.83
C CYS A 236 3.12 -2.05 -5.57
N PHE A 237 2.73 -3.10 -4.85
CA PHE A 237 1.84 -2.94 -3.70
C PHE A 237 2.01 -4.04 -2.64
N GLY A 238 1.30 -3.92 -1.54
CA GLY A 238 1.17 -4.95 -0.53
C GLY A 238 -0.28 -5.16 -0.16
N ALA A 239 -0.65 -6.40 0.06
CA ALA A 239 -1.97 -6.82 0.51
C ALA A 239 -1.86 -7.56 1.84
N ASP A 240 -2.70 -7.22 2.80
CA ASP A 240 -2.73 -7.82 4.13
C ASP A 240 -3.91 -8.77 4.24
N PHE A 241 -3.63 -10.03 4.55
CA PHE A 241 -4.64 -11.07 4.73
C PHE A 241 -4.63 -11.59 6.17
N VAL A 242 -5.81 -11.88 6.69
CA VAL A 242 -6.00 -12.64 7.93
C VAL A 242 -6.76 -13.92 7.63
N ARG A 243 -6.47 -14.99 8.35
CA ARG A 243 -7.16 -16.27 8.19
C ARG A 243 -8.20 -16.44 9.30
N GLY A 244 -9.47 -16.37 8.93
CA GLY A 244 -10.61 -16.68 9.78
C GLY A 244 -11.11 -18.11 9.61
N ALA A 245 -12.26 -18.40 10.22
CA ALA A 245 -12.94 -19.69 10.10
C ALA A 245 -13.36 -20.00 8.66
N ASP A 246 -13.83 -18.98 7.93
CA ASP A 246 -14.33 -19.12 6.55
C ASP A 246 -13.22 -18.98 5.48
N GLY A 247 -11.94 -18.97 5.88
CA GLY A 247 -10.81 -18.84 4.97
C GLY A 247 -10.06 -17.52 5.10
N TRP A 248 -9.40 -17.09 4.01
CA TRP A 248 -8.62 -15.87 3.97
C TRP A 248 -9.48 -14.65 3.70
N ALA A 249 -9.29 -13.59 4.47
CA ALA A 249 -9.90 -12.29 4.25
C ALA A 249 -8.83 -11.22 3.96
N LEU A 250 -8.97 -10.49 2.86
CA LEU A 250 -8.17 -9.32 2.51
C LEU A 250 -8.64 -8.12 3.35
N VAL A 251 -7.77 -7.58 4.17
CA VAL A 251 -8.11 -6.54 5.16
C VAL A 251 -7.48 -5.18 4.88
N ASP A 252 -6.42 -5.11 4.06
CA ASP A 252 -5.81 -3.84 3.65
C ASP A 252 -5.00 -3.99 2.35
N VAL A 253 -4.92 -2.91 1.55
CA VAL A 253 -4.05 -2.81 0.37
C VAL A 253 -3.27 -1.52 0.45
N ASN A 254 -1.96 -1.59 0.23
CA ASN A 254 -1.05 -0.46 0.37
C ASN A 254 -0.21 -0.28 -0.90
N ALA A 255 -0.33 0.86 -1.58
CA ALA A 255 0.53 1.20 -2.71
C ALA A 255 1.98 1.37 -2.27
N PHE A 256 2.89 0.81 -3.02
CA PHE A 256 4.35 0.85 -2.88
C PHE A 256 4.85 0.81 -1.42
N PRO A 257 4.63 -0.29 -0.68
CA PRO A 257 5.03 -0.39 0.72
C PRO A 257 6.55 -0.46 0.90
N GLY A 258 7.01 -0.63 2.14
CA GLY A 258 8.43 -0.76 2.46
C GLY A 258 9.04 -2.15 2.18
N TYR A 259 8.28 -3.13 1.72
CA TYR A 259 8.71 -4.50 1.41
C TYR A 259 9.53 -5.16 2.53
N LYS A 260 9.17 -4.89 3.78
CA LYS A 260 9.89 -5.37 4.96
C LYS A 260 9.85 -6.89 5.02
N GLY A 261 11.02 -7.51 5.25
CA GLY A 261 11.16 -8.96 5.32
C GLY A 261 11.10 -9.70 3.97
N ALA A 262 10.75 -9.02 2.89
CA ALA A 262 10.63 -9.61 1.56
C ALA A 262 12.01 -9.70 0.87
N ALA A 263 12.64 -10.86 0.93
CA ALA A 263 13.86 -11.12 0.17
C ALA A 263 13.57 -11.06 -1.34
N GLY A 264 14.50 -10.48 -2.12
CA GLY A 264 14.35 -10.34 -3.58
C GLY A 264 13.41 -9.19 -4.02
N ALA A 265 12.83 -8.43 -3.09
CA ALA A 265 11.93 -7.32 -3.45
C ALA A 265 12.63 -6.20 -4.23
N PRO A 266 13.85 -5.76 -3.91
CA PRO A 266 14.53 -4.73 -4.70
C PRO A 266 14.73 -5.15 -6.15
N GLU A 267 15.15 -6.39 -6.40
CA GLU A 267 15.35 -6.96 -7.73
C GLU A 267 14.03 -7.07 -8.51
N ALA A 268 12.97 -7.51 -7.85
CA ALA A 268 11.64 -7.58 -8.44
C ALA A 268 11.08 -6.19 -8.80
N LEU A 269 11.33 -5.19 -7.95
CA LEU A 269 10.95 -3.80 -8.22
C LEU A 269 11.72 -3.24 -9.40
N VAL A 270 13.04 -3.49 -9.52
CA VAL A 270 13.82 -3.08 -10.69
C VAL A 270 13.27 -3.73 -11.95
N ALA A 271 12.94 -5.03 -11.92
CA ALA A 271 12.34 -5.71 -13.06
C ALA A 271 11.00 -5.08 -13.47
N GLU A 272 10.17 -4.70 -12.51
CA GLU A 272 8.90 -4.01 -12.79
C GLU A 272 9.13 -2.60 -13.35
N ILE A 273 10.07 -1.84 -12.80
CA ILE A 273 10.45 -0.51 -13.32
C ILE A 273 10.94 -0.61 -14.75
N VAL A 274 11.79 -1.61 -15.07
CA VAL A 274 12.26 -1.87 -16.44
C VAL A 274 11.12 -2.20 -17.41
N ARG A 275 10.10 -2.94 -16.97
CA ARG A 275 8.91 -3.22 -17.80
C ARG A 275 8.11 -1.95 -18.13
N ASN A 276 8.14 -0.98 -17.24
CA ASN A 276 7.43 0.29 -17.39
C ASN A 276 8.28 1.43 -17.99
N ARG A 277 9.48 1.12 -18.49
CA ARG A 277 10.32 2.14 -19.15
C ARG A 277 9.61 2.80 -20.34
N PRO A 278 9.98 4.04 -20.70
CA PRO A 278 9.42 4.77 -21.86
C PRO A 278 9.47 3.99 -23.15
#